data_0841dd0aa5da8f956966138694109373
#
_entry.id   0841dd0aa5da8f956966138694109373
#
_cell.length_a   1.000
_cell.length_b   1.000
_cell.length_c   1.000
_cell.angle_alpha   90.00
_cell.angle_beta   90.00
_cell.angle_gamma   90.00
#
_symmetry.space_group_name_H-M   'P 1'
#
loop_
_entity.id
_entity.type
_entity.pdbx_description
1 polymer ?
#
loop_
_entity_poly.entity_id
_entity_poly.type
_entity_poly.pdbx_seq_one_letter_code
_entity_poly.pdbx_strand_id
1 'polypeptide(L)'
;MTNFEGLDEFPKALLSSVLELLAERKVNHPGAALTVSPDDLVSSWDLVAESGALPDPPGQPDAGEEVASTYWYEQALGALLGGGFLSELGDNTFRVSDLDTLLPFRNSY
;
A
#
# COMPACT_ATOMS: atom_id res chain seq x y z
N MET A 1 8.54 -12.18 -10.50
CA MET A 1 8.11 -12.78 -9.23
C MET A 1 8.11 -11.71 -8.13
N THR A 2 6.98 -11.53 -7.45
CA THR A 2 6.89 -10.56 -6.36
C THR A 2 7.54 -11.11 -5.10
N ASN A 3 8.30 -10.26 -4.40
CA ASN A 3 8.99 -10.65 -3.17
C ASN A 3 8.61 -9.70 -2.04
N PHE A 4 7.50 -10.02 -1.37
CA PHE A 4 6.96 -9.21 -0.28
C PHE A 4 8.00 -8.98 0.84
N GLU A 5 8.76 -10.00 1.19
CA GLU A 5 9.76 -9.91 2.25
C GLU A 5 10.94 -9.01 1.90
N GLY A 6 11.14 -8.74 0.61
CA GLY A 6 12.19 -7.84 0.14
C GLY A 6 11.80 -6.37 0.15
N LEU A 7 10.55 -6.05 0.47
CA LEU A 7 10.10 -4.65 0.53
C LEU A 7 10.62 -3.94 1.77
N ASP A 8 10.84 -2.64 1.64
CA ASP A 8 11.13 -1.77 2.79
C ASP A 8 9.89 -1.65 3.69
N GLU A 9 10.08 -1.07 4.87
CA GLU A 9 9.04 -0.97 5.89
C GLU A 9 7.75 -0.31 5.39
N PHE A 10 7.84 0.84 4.77
CA PHE A 10 6.63 1.57 4.36
C PHE A 10 5.90 0.95 3.17
N PRO A 11 6.59 0.51 2.10
CA PRO A 11 5.92 -0.24 1.04
C PRO A 11 5.26 -1.51 1.56
N LYS A 12 5.92 -2.23 2.46
CA LYS A 12 5.38 -3.45 3.06
C LYS A 12 4.13 -3.14 3.88
N ALA A 13 4.16 -2.09 4.70
CA ALA A 13 3.03 -1.68 5.51
C ALA A 13 1.83 -1.25 4.65
N LEU A 14 2.07 -0.45 3.61
CA LEU A 14 1.02 -0.02 2.70
C LEU A 14 0.38 -1.21 2.00
N LEU A 15 1.19 -2.12 1.47
CA LEU A 15 0.68 -3.31 0.79
C LEU A 15 -0.12 -4.19 1.75
N SER A 16 0.36 -4.37 2.97
CA SER A 16 -0.33 -5.15 3.99
C SER A 16 -1.72 -4.58 4.29
N SER A 17 -1.85 -3.25 4.43
CA SER A 17 -3.13 -2.58 4.61
C SER A 17 -4.05 -2.76 3.41
N VAL A 18 -3.52 -2.65 2.21
CA VAL A 18 -4.30 -2.87 0.98
C VAL A 18 -4.79 -4.32 0.91
N LEU A 19 -3.95 -5.27 1.27
CA LEU A 19 -4.33 -6.69 1.26
C LEU A 19 -5.46 -6.97 2.26
N GLU A 20 -5.42 -6.33 3.42
CA GLU A 20 -6.49 -6.47 4.41
C GLU A 20 -7.81 -5.92 3.87
N LEU A 21 -7.77 -4.75 3.22
CA LEU A 21 -8.95 -4.17 2.58
C LEU A 21 -9.53 -5.10 1.52
N LEU A 22 -8.67 -5.66 0.66
CA LEU A 22 -9.13 -6.57 -0.40
C LEU A 22 -9.64 -7.88 0.15
N ALA A 23 -9.04 -8.39 1.23
CA ALA A 23 -9.53 -9.61 1.88
C ALA A 23 -10.94 -9.41 2.43
N GLU A 24 -11.20 -8.25 3.04
CA GLU A 24 -12.52 -7.89 3.54
C GLU A 24 -13.53 -7.78 2.40
N ARG A 25 -13.16 -7.14 1.28
CA ARG A 25 -14.02 -7.05 0.10
C ARG A 25 -14.34 -8.43 -0.49
N LYS A 26 -13.36 -9.31 -0.52
CA LYS A 26 -13.55 -10.66 -1.04
C LYS A 26 -14.59 -11.43 -0.24
N VAL A 27 -14.62 -11.23 1.09
CA VAL A 27 -15.60 -11.88 1.97
C VAL A 27 -16.97 -11.23 1.82
N ASN A 28 -17.05 -9.90 1.83
CA ASN A 28 -18.32 -9.18 1.83
C ASN A 28 -18.97 -9.09 0.45
N HIS A 29 -18.17 -9.12 -0.61
CA HIS A 29 -18.65 -8.99 -1.98
C HIS A 29 -18.01 -10.05 -2.88
N PRO A 30 -18.33 -11.34 -2.66
CA PRO A 30 -17.77 -12.41 -3.48
C PRO A 30 -18.18 -12.23 -4.93
N GLY A 31 -17.22 -12.34 -5.82
CA GLY A 31 -17.43 -12.15 -7.25
C GLY A 31 -17.22 -10.73 -7.75
N ALA A 32 -17.05 -9.74 -6.86
CA ALA A 32 -16.70 -8.39 -7.26
C ALA A 32 -15.24 -8.32 -7.70
N ALA A 33 -14.93 -7.41 -8.62
CA ALA A 33 -13.56 -7.18 -9.03
C ALA A 33 -12.76 -6.60 -7.86
N LEU A 34 -11.58 -7.17 -7.60
CA LEU A 34 -10.71 -6.73 -6.52
C LEU A 34 -9.72 -5.70 -7.04
N THR A 35 -10.22 -4.50 -7.31
CA THR A 35 -9.41 -3.37 -7.75
C THR A 35 -9.30 -2.34 -6.63
N VAL A 36 -8.27 -1.51 -6.72
CA VAL A 36 -7.95 -0.48 -5.71
C VAL A 36 -7.99 0.88 -6.39
N SER A 37 -8.78 1.80 -5.84
CA SER A 37 -8.80 3.18 -6.34
C SER A 37 -7.71 4.01 -5.64
N PRO A 38 -7.38 5.21 -6.16
CA PRO A 38 -6.48 6.11 -5.44
C PRO A 38 -6.97 6.43 -4.02
N ASP A 39 -8.29 6.57 -3.83
CA ASP A 39 -8.87 6.80 -2.50
C ASP A 39 -8.65 5.62 -1.57
N ASP A 40 -8.72 4.40 -2.09
CA ASP A 40 -8.43 3.20 -1.30
C ASP A 40 -6.98 3.17 -0.85
N LEU A 41 -6.05 3.57 -1.73
CA LEU A 41 -4.63 3.64 -1.40
C LEU A 41 -4.37 4.68 -0.31
N VAL A 42 -4.98 5.85 -0.42
CA VAL A 42 -4.82 6.92 0.59
C VAL A 42 -5.40 6.46 1.93
N SER A 43 -6.56 5.83 1.94
CA SER A 43 -7.17 5.32 3.17
C SER A 43 -6.29 4.25 3.82
N SER A 44 -5.71 3.36 3.03
CA SER A 44 -4.80 2.33 3.54
C SER A 44 -3.53 2.96 4.12
N TRP A 45 -3.01 3.99 3.46
CA TRP A 45 -1.84 4.71 3.95
C TRP A 45 -2.13 5.46 5.25
N ASP A 46 -3.31 6.06 5.39
CA ASP A 46 -3.69 6.76 6.62
C ASP A 46 -3.62 5.82 7.83
N LEU A 47 -4.03 4.56 7.66
CA LEU A 47 -3.90 3.57 8.73
C LEU A 47 -2.44 3.32 9.11
N VAL A 48 -1.56 3.27 8.13
CA VAL A 48 -0.12 3.11 8.37
C VAL A 48 0.44 4.34 9.10
N ALA A 49 0.09 5.54 8.64
CA ALA A 49 0.57 6.79 9.22
C ALA A 49 0.08 6.98 10.67
N GLU A 50 -1.13 6.54 10.96
CA GLU A 50 -1.71 6.63 12.31
C GLU A 50 -1.09 5.63 13.29
N SER A 51 -0.53 4.54 12.79
CA SER A 51 0.02 3.47 13.64
C SER A 51 1.38 3.81 14.27
N GLY A 52 2.02 4.90 13.81
CA GLY A 52 3.31 5.31 14.35
C GLY A 52 3.80 6.61 13.75
N ALA A 53 4.86 7.17 14.35
CA ALA A 53 5.47 8.39 13.86
C ALA A 53 6.29 8.11 12.61
N LEU A 54 6.15 8.96 11.61
CA LEU A 54 6.92 8.87 10.38
C LEU A 54 8.25 9.63 10.54
N PRO A 55 9.37 9.09 10.04
CA PRO A 55 10.63 9.83 10.07
C PRO A 55 10.60 11.00 9.11
N ASP A 56 11.44 11.98 9.34
CA ASP A 56 11.57 13.12 8.43
C ASP A 56 12.11 12.66 7.07
N PRO A 57 11.64 13.26 5.98
CA PRO A 57 12.18 12.96 4.66
C PRO A 57 13.67 13.34 4.57
N PRO A 58 14.46 12.60 3.79
CA PRO A 58 15.86 12.97 3.58
C PRO A 58 16.02 14.40 3.08
N GLY A 59 16.87 15.18 3.74
CA GLY A 59 17.11 16.58 3.39
C GLY A 59 16.05 17.57 3.86
N GLN A 60 15.05 17.12 4.62
CA GLN A 60 13.97 17.97 5.11
C GLN A 60 13.66 17.67 6.59
N PRO A 61 14.62 17.95 7.50
CA PRO A 61 14.49 17.53 8.91
C PRO A 61 13.34 18.20 9.66
N ASP A 62 12.86 19.35 9.20
CA ASP A 62 11.77 20.09 9.84
C ASP A 62 10.51 20.16 8.96
N ALA A 63 10.29 19.16 8.13
CA ALA A 63 9.22 19.18 7.15
C ALA A 63 7.80 19.08 7.77
N GLY A 64 7.67 18.45 8.93
CA GLY A 64 6.37 18.22 9.57
C GLY A 64 5.70 16.92 9.12
N GLU A 65 4.64 16.53 9.83
CA GLU A 65 3.98 15.24 9.61
C GLU A 65 3.34 15.13 8.22
N GLU A 66 2.71 16.20 7.75
CA GLU A 66 2.01 16.18 6.46
C GLU A 66 2.97 15.96 5.30
N VAL A 67 4.09 16.66 5.30
CA VAL A 67 5.12 16.51 4.26
C VAL A 67 5.77 15.13 4.35
N ALA A 68 6.09 14.67 5.55
CA ALA A 68 6.66 13.35 5.77
C ALA A 68 5.70 12.26 5.28
N SER A 69 4.43 12.37 5.59
CA SER A 69 3.41 11.42 5.16
C SER A 69 3.32 11.34 3.64
N THR A 70 3.27 12.49 2.97
CA THR A 70 3.20 12.54 1.51
C THR A 70 4.46 11.93 0.88
N TYR A 71 5.62 12.26 1.42
CA TYR A 71 6.89 11.73 0.91
C TYR A 71 6.92 10.20 0.98
N TRP A 72 6.64 9.65 2.16
CA TRP A 72 6.71 8.20 2.37
C TRP A 72 5.62 7.45 1.63
N TYR A 73 4.44 8.06 1.47
CA TYR A 73 3.37 7.49 0.66
C TYR A 73 3.82 7.34 -0.80
N GLU A 74 4.40 8.40 -1.37
CA GLU A 74 4.89 8.39 -2.76
C GLU A 74 6.00 7.35 -2.95
N GLN A 75 6.92 7.25 -1.97
CA GLN A 75 7.98 6.26 -2.02
C GLN A 75 7.42 4.84 -1.94
N ALA A 76 6.46 4.61 -1.04
CA ALA A 76 5.84 3.31 -0.89
C ALA A 76 5.09 2.89 -2.15
N LEU A 77 4.28 3.80 -2.69
CA LEU A 77 3.52 3.53 -3.92
C LEU A 77 4.45 3.26 -5.10
N GLY A 78 5.49 4.07 -5.27
CA GLY A 78 6.48 3.88 -6.32
C GLY A 78 7.18 2.53 -6.22
N ALA A 79 7.52 2.10 -5.00
CA ALA A 79 8.15 0.80 -4.78
C ALA A 79 7.21 -0.35 -5.14
N LEU A 80 5.93 -0.24 -4.81
CA LEU A 80 4.95 -1.27 -5.14
C LEU A 80 4.71 -1.35 -6.65
N LEU A 81 4.63 -0.23 -7.33
CA LEU A 81 4.49 -0.19 -8.79
C LEU A 81 5.75 -0.70 -9.48
N GLY A 82 6.92 -0.23 -9.06
CA GLY A 82 8.20 -0.61 -9.63
C GLY A 82 8.56 -2.07 -9.37
N GLY A 83 8.12 -2.61 -8.24
CA GLY A 83 8.37 -4.01 -7.86
C GLY A 83 7.37 -4.99 -8.45
N GLY A 84 6.36 -4.52 -9.17
CA GLY A 84 5.36 -5.40 -9.77
C GLY A 84 4.26 -5.87 -8.82
N PHE A 85 4.16 -5.30 -7.62
CA PHE A 85 3.10 -5.66 -6.66
C PHE A 85 1.76 -5.02 -7.04
N LEU A 86 1.80 -3.83 -7.59
CA LEU A 86 0.61 -3.14 -8.11
C LEU A 86 0.77 -2.91 -9.60
N SER A 87 -0.34 -3.03 -10.33
CA SER A 87 -0.40 -2.73 -11.76
C SER A 87 -1.46 -1.67 -11.98
N GLU A 88 -1.12 -0.61 -12.68
CA GLU A 88 -2.07 0.45 -13.01
C GLU A 88 -2.98 0.00 -14.15
N LEU A 89 -4.28 0.16 -13.96
CA LEU A 89 -5.28 -0.09 -14.97
C LEU A 89 -5.65 1.22 -15.67
N GLY A 90 -6.15 1.15 -16.89
CA GLY A 90 -6.35 2.33 -17.71
C GLY A 90 -7.39 3.34 -17.21
N ASP A 91 -8.20 2.99 -16.24
CA ASP A 91 -9.25 3.85 -15.68
C ASP A 91 -8.89 4.42 -14.30
N ASN A 92 -7.60 4.61 -14.06
CA ASN A 92 -7.08 5.21 -12.82
C ASN A 92 -7.31 4.32 -11.59
N THR A 93 -7.41 3.00 -11.80
CA THR A 93 -7.47 2.03 -10.73
C THR A 93 -6.22 1.15 -10.77
N PHE A 94 -6.02 0.37 -9.71
CA PHE A 94 -4.86 -0.50 -9.57
C PHE A 94 -5.32 -1.92 -9.25
N ARG A 95 -4.50 -2.88 -9.61
CA ARG A 95 -4.70 -4.28 -9.27
C ARG A 95 -3.47 -4.81 -8.55
N VAL A 96 -3.67 -5.58 -7.50
CA VAL A 96 -2.57 -6.25 -6.81
C VAL A 96 -2.20 -7.50 -7.59
N SER A 97 -0.95 -7.59 -8.00
CA SER A 97 -0.42 -8.77 -8.69
C SER A 97 -0.24 -9.90 -7.68
N ASP A 98 -0.53 -11.12 -8.11
CA ASP A 98 -0.41 -12.32 -7.25
C ASP A 98 -1.20 -12.21 -5.95
N LEU A 99 -2.42 -11.66 -6.03
CA LEU A 99 -3.24 -11.39 -4.85
C LEU A 99 -3.41 -12.62 -3.96
N ASP A 100 -3.72 -13.78 -4.53
CA ASP A 100 -3.93 -14.99 -3.76
C ASP A 100 -2.68 -15.42 -2.99
N THR A 101 -1.51 -15.20 -3.57
CA THR A 101 -0.23 -15.50 -2.93
C THR A 101 0.07 -14.50 -1.81
N LEU A 102 -0.32 -13.23 -1.99
CA LEU A 102 0.00 -12.16 -1.06
C LEU A 102 -1.01 -12.03 0.10
N LEU A 103 -2.25 -12.48 -0.08
CA LEU A 103 -3.28 -12.34 0.96
C LEU A 103 -2.85 -12.85 2.34
N PRO A 104 -2.10 -13.95 2.48
CA PRO A 104 -1.64 -14.38 3.80
C PRO A 104 -0.74 -13.37 4.51
N PHE A 105 -0.17 -12.41 3.81
CA PHE A 105 0.69 -11.38 4.40
C PHE A 105 -0.07 -10.16 4.90
N ARG A 106 -1.39 -10.13 4.80
CA ARG A 106 -2.21 -8.96 5.17
C ARG A 106 -2.06 -8.50 6.62
N ASN A 107 -1.65 -9.39 7.50
CA ASN A 107 -1.44 -9.10 8.92
C ASN A 107 0.03 -9.18 9.32
N SER A 108 0.95 -9.12 8.38
CA SER A 108 2.39 -9.27 8.63
C SER A 108 3.05 -8.00 9.17
N TYR A 109 2.29 -6.92 9.30
CA TYR A 109 2.85 -5.64 9.73
C TYR A 109 2.12 -5.03 10.89
#